data_8e0255b551d5d737238858ae831a3ddc
#
_entry.id   8e0255b551d5d737238858ae831a3ddc
#
_cell.length_a   1.000
_cell.length_b   1.000
_cell.length_c   1.000
_cell.angle_alpha   90.00
_cell.angle_beta   90.00
_cell.angle_gamma   90.00
#
_symmetry.space_group_name_H-M   'P 1'
#
loop_
_entity.id
_entity.type
_entity.pdbx_description
1 polymer ?
#
loop_
_entity_poly.entity_id
_entity_poly.type
_entity_poly.pdbx_seq_one_letter_code
_entity_poly.pdbx_strand_id
1 'polypeptide(L)'
;MFEQICDINDIVPGTGVCALVSGQQVAVFRPTEEEAVFAISNTDPFAQSNVLSRGLIGEHKGELWVASPLKKQHFNLATGVCMEDERFNVKSYQARVNSGIVEISA
;
A
#
# COMPACT_ATOMS: atom_id res chain seq x y z
N MET A 1 -6.15 14.88 7.97
CA MET A 1 -6.06 15.75 6.79
C MET A 1 -5.36 15.03 5.65
N PHE A 2 -5.89 15.15 4.45
CA PHE A 2 -5.30 14.50 3.29
C PHE A 2 -4.16 15.32 2.72
N GLU A 3 -3.06 14.65 2.38
CA GLU A 3 -1.95 15.25 1.66
C GLU A 3 -1.97 14.79 0.21
N GLN A 4 -1.72 15.69 -0.72
CA GLN A 4 -1.58 15.36 -2.13
C GLN A 4 -0.22 14.71 -2.35
N ILE A 5 -0.23 13.53 -2.98
CA ILE A 5 0.97 12.72 -3.14
C ILE A 5 1.49 12.79 -4.58
N CYS A 6 0.64 12.45 -5.54
CA CYS A 6 1.02 12.38 -6.95
C CYS A 6 -0.22 12.30 -7.83
N ASP A 7 -0.01 12.40 -9.14
CA ASP A 7 -1.06 12.11 -10.12
C ASP A 7 -1.30 10.60 -10.17
N ILE A 8 -2.55 10.17 -10.32
CA ILE A 8 -2.87 8.75 -10.40
C ILE A 8 -2.11 8.05 -11.53
N ASN A 9 -1.83 8.77 -12.60
CA ASN A 9 -1.10 8.22 -13.74
C ASN A 9 0.40 8.00 -13.47
N ASP A 10 0.90 8.50 -12.33
CA ASP A 10 2.27 8.21 -11.91
C ASP A 10 2.40 6.82 -11.30
N ILE A 11 1.27 6.14 -11.03
CA ILE A 11 1.27 4.78 -10.52
C ILE A 11 0.79 3.84 -11.62
N VAL A 12 1.68 2.99 -12.11
CA VAL A 12 1.34 1.99 -13.11
C VAL A 12 0.34 0.99 -12.50
N PRO A 13 -0.80 0.71 -13.17
CA PRO A 13 -1.75 -0.28 -12.64
C PRO A 13 -1.08 -1.62 -12.32
N GLY A 14 -1.45 -2.19 -11.18
CA GLY A 14 -0.87 -3.44 -10.70
C GLY A 14 0.41 -3.26 -9.90
N THR A 15 0.80 -2.02 -9.60
CA THR A 15 2.04 -1.73 -8.87
C THR A 15 1.81 -0.79 -7.70
N GLY A 16 2.89 -0.56 -6.94
CA GLY A 16 2.91 0.39 -5.84
C GLY A 16 4.06 1.37 -5.96
N VAL A 17 3.94 2.48 -5.27
CA VAL A 17 5.00 3.46 -5.13
C VAL A 17 5.17 3.79 -3.65
N CYS A 18 6.35 4.29 -3.30
CA CYS A 18 6.63 4.73 -1.94
C CYS A 18 6.44 6.24 -1.83
N ALA A 19 5.79 6.68 -0.77
CA ALA A 19 5.59 8.09 -0.50
C ALA A 19 5.93 8.39 0.95
N LEU A 20 6.34 9.63 1.22
CA LEU A 20 6.57 10.10 2.58
C LEU A 20 5.36 10.95 2.98
N VAL A 21 4.60 10.49 3.97
CA VAL A 21 3.37 11.16 4.41
C VAL A 21 3.52 11.46 5.89
N SER A 22 3.55 12.75 6.25
CA SER A 22 3.76 13.19 7.63
C SER A 22 4.95 12.49 8.28
N GLY A 23 6.05 12.36 7.53
CA GLY A 23 7.28 11.73 8.01
C GLY A 23 7.26 10.21 8.02
N GLN A 24 6.17 9.58 7.58
CA GLN A 24 6.03 8.11 7.56
C GLN A 24 6.23 7.56 6.15
N GLN A 25 6.91 6.41 6.06
CA GLN A 25 7.08 5.69 4.80
C GLN A 25 5.78 4.95 4.49
N VAL A 26 5.12 5.33 3.40
CA VAL A 26 3.82 4.75 3.01
C VAL A 26 3.93 4.11 1.63
N ALA A 27 3.43 2.89 1.50
CA ALA A 27 3.30 2.20 0.23
C ALA A 27 1.91 2.48 -0.33
N VAL A 28 1.84 3.04 -1.54
CA VAL A 28 0.58 3.40 -2.20
C VAL A 28 0.42 2.50 -3.41
N PHE A 29 -0.68 1.74 -3.45
CA PHE A 29 -0.91 0.74 -4.49
C PHE A 29 -2.09 1.12 -5.37
N ARG A 30 -1.93 0.92 -6.68
CA ARG A 30 -2.99 1.02 -7.66
C ARG A 30 -3.21 -0.36 -8.27
N PRO A 31 -4.15 -1.17 -7.73
CA PRO A 31 -4.28 -2.57 -8.16
C PRO A 31 -4.73 -2.76 -9.60
N THR A 32 -5.57 -1.84 -10.10
CA THR A 32 -6.17 -1.94 -11.44
C THR A 32 -6.04 -0.62 -12.18
N GLU A 33 -6.57 -0.57 -13.40
CA GLU A 33 -6.59 0.67 -14.19
C GLU A 33 -7.57 1.70 -13.64
N GLU A 34 -8.43 1.33 -12.70
CA GLU A 34 -9.36 2.27 -12.08
C GLU A 34 -8.63 3.30 -11.23
N GLU A 35 -9.32 4.40 -10.92
CA GLU A 35 -8.79 5.43 -10.03
C GLU A 35 -9.06 5.07 -8.58
N ALA A 36 -8.55 3.92 -8.17
CA ALA A 36 -8.68 3.42 -6.81
C ALA A 36 -7.30 3.07 -6.27
N VAL A 37 -7.00 3.54 -5.07
CA VAL A 37 -5.69 3.34 -4.44
C VAL A 37 -5.85 2.85 -3.01
N PHE A 38 -4.83 2.15 -2.54
CA PHE A 38 -4.72 1.68 -1.16
C PHE A 38 -3.38 2.11 -0.59
N ALA A 39 -3.34 2.37 0.70
CA ALA A 39 -2.11 2.83 1.34
C ALA A 39 -1.89 2.09 2.66
N ILE A 40 -0.71 1.49 2.78
CA ILE A 40 -0.29 0.83 4.02
C ILE A 40 1.15 1.25 4.32
N SER A 41 1.64 0.95 5.52
CA SER A 41 3.04 1.19 5.84
C SER A 41 3.94 0.50 4.83
N ASN A 42 5.00 1.19 4.39
CA ASN A 42 5.98 0.60 3.48
C ASN A 42 6.96 -0.33 4.18
N THR A 43 6.95 -0.34 5.51
CA THR A 43 7.91 -1.12 6.30
C THR A 43 7.40 -2.54 6.49
N ASP A 44 8.17 -3.51 5.98
CA ASP A 44 7.94 -4.93 6.24
C ASP A 44 8.38 -5.22 7.68
N PRO A 45 7.47 -5.61 8.59
CA PRO A 45 7.83 -5.81 9.99
C PRO A 45 8.71 -7.04 10.23
N PHE A 46 8.72 -8.00 9.30
CA PHE A 46 9.58 -9.19 9.40
C PHE A 46 11.00 -8.87 8.98
N ALA A 47 11.17 -8.09 7.92
CA ALA A 47 12.47 -7.73 7.36
C ALA A 47 13.01 -6.42 7.94
N GLN A 48 12.16 -5.62 8.57
CA GLN A 48 12.49 -4.28 9.06
C GLN A 48 13.09 -3.41 7.97
N SER A 49 12.48 -3.48 6.78
CA SER A 49 12.93 -2.75 5.59
C SER A 49 11.73 -2.12 4.89
N ASN A 50 11.95 -0.98 4.25
CA ASN A 50 10.91 -0.23 3.54
C ASN A 50 10.76 -0.74 2.11
N VAL A 51 10.13 -1.91 1.95
CA VAL A 51 10.09 -2.62 0.67
C VAL A 51 8.69 -3.03 0.21
N LEU A 52 7.64 -2.82 1.01
CA LEU A 52 6.31 -3.32 0.66
C LEU A 52 5.78 -2.74 -0.66
N SER A 53 6.14 -1.49 -0.99
CA SER A 53 5.74 -0.88 -2.26
C SER A 53 6.27 -1.63 -3.49
N ARG A 54 7.29 -2.46 -3.33
CA ARG A 54 7.88 -3.27 -4.40
C ARG A 54 7.33 -4.69 -4.45
N GLY A 55 6.37 -5.01 -3.58
CA GLY A 55 5.78 -6.34 -3.52
C GLY A 55 4.81 -6.60 -4.67
N LEU A 56 4.42 -7.86 -4.80
CA LEU A 56 3.48 -8.30 -5.83
C LEU A 56 2.07 -8.27 -5.27
N ILE A 57 1.17 -7.61 -6.00
CA ILE A 57 -0.25 -7.55 -5.65
C ILE A 57 -0.93 -8.83 -6.15
N GLY A 58 -1.76 -9.42 -5.31
CA GLY A 58 -2.58 -10.57 -5.68
C GLY A 58 -3.92 -10.52 -5.00
N GLU A 59 -4.84 -11.35 -5.47
CA GLU A 59 -6.17 -11.49 -4.90
C GLU A 59 -6.31 -12.84 -4.22
N HIS A 60 -6.94 -12.85 -3.04
CA HIS A 60 -7.25 -14.09 -2.33
C HIS A 60 -8.59 -13.92 -1.62
N LYS A 61 -9.55 -14.79 -1.96
CA LYS A 61 -10.92 -14.78 -1.40
C LYS A 61 -11.60 -13.41 -1.53
N GLY A 62 -11.41 -12.75 -2.66
CA GLY A 62 -12.04 -11.46 -2.94
C GLY A 62 -11.36 -10.26 -2.32
N GLU A 63 -10.24 -10.45 -1.63
CA GLU A 63 -9.48 -9.37 -1.03
C GLU A 63 -8.13 -9.21 -1.72
N LEU A 64 -7.61 -7.99 -1.69
CA LEU A 64 -6.33 -7.66 -2.31
C LEU A 64 -5.22 -7.68 -1.27
N TRP A 65 -4.11 -8.30 -1.63
CA TRP A 65 -2.95 -8.48 -0.75
C TRP A 65 -1.67 -8.12 -1.50
N VAL A 66 -0.67 -7.71 -0.77
CA VAL A 66 0.68 -7.54 -1.32
C VAL A 66 1.61 -8.54 -0.63
N ALA A 67 2.41 -9.24 -1.43
CA ALA A 67 3.44 -10.15 -0.92
C ALA A 67 4.75 -9.38 -0.80
N SER A 68 5.36 -9.41 0.38
CA SER A 68 6.66 -8.76 0.59
C SER A 68 7.72 -9.40 -0.32
N PRO A 69 8.56 -8.60 -0.98
CA PRO A 69 9.59 -9.15 -1.85
C PRO A 69 10.72 -9.87 -1.11
N LEU A 70 10.88 -9.60 0.19
CA LEU A 70 11.98 -10.17 0.98
C LEU A 70 11.55 -11.42 1.74
N LYS A 71 10.49 -11.32 2.55
CA LYS A 71 10.06 -12.42 3.42
C LYS A 71 8.83 -13.13 2.92
N LYS A 72 8.16 -12.59 1.89
CA LYS A 72 7.01 -13.19 1.21
C LYS A 72 5.74 -13.35 2.05
N GLN A 73 5.67 -12.72 3.21
CA GLN A 73 4.41 -12.61 3.93
C GLN A 73 3.47 -11.66 3.18
N HIS A 74 2.16 -11.86 3.38
CA HIS A 74 1.12 -11.10 2.67
C HIS A 74 0.44 -10.13 3.61
N PHE A 75 0.20 -8.90 3.13
CA PHE A 75 -0.49 -7.86 3.88
C PHE A 75 -1.71 -7.38 3.12
N ASN A 76 -2.83 -7.29 3.81
CA ASN A 76 -4.08 -6.82 3.21
C ASN A 76 -3.96 -5.35 2.84
N LEU A 77 -4.29 -5.00 1.60
CA LEU A 77 -4.14 -3.62 1.12
C LEU A 77 -5.12 -2.65 1.78
N ALA A 78 -6.29 -3.12 2.20
CA ALA A 78 -7.29 -2.27 2.82
C ALA A 78 -7.07 -2.11 4.33
N THR A 79 -6.60 -3.16 5.01
CA THR A 79 -6.54 -3.20 6.47
C THR A 79 -5.14 -3.25 7.04
N GLY A 80 -4.15 -3.70 6.27
CA GLY A 80 -2.78 -3.91 6.76
C GLY A 80 -2.59 -5.21 7.54
N VAL A 81 -3.63 -6.05 7.62
CA VAL A 81 -3.53 -7.32 8.35
C VAL A 81 -2.60 -8.28 7.65
N CYS A 82 -1.69 -8.90 8.40
CA CYS A 82 -0.80 -9.92 7.87
C CYS A 82 -1.54 -11.26 7.81
N MET A 83 -1.55 -11.88 6.61
CA MET A 83 -2.25 -13.15 6.38
C MET A 83 -1.70 -14.28 7.23
N GLU A 84 -0.38 -14.33 7.40
CA GLU A 84 0.31 -15.43 8.07
C GLU A 84 0.40 -15.25 9.59
N ASP A 85 0.41 -14.00 10.08
CA ASP A 85 0.58 -13.74 11.50
C ASP A 85 0.03 -12.37 11.88
N GLU A 86 -1.14 -12.33 12.48
CA GLU A 86 -1.82 -11.08 12.85
C GLU A 86 -1.08 -10.24 13.88
N ARG A 87 -0.04 -10.79 14.52
CA ARG A 87 0.79 -10.02 15.44
C ARG A 87 1.68 -9.02 14.72
N PHE A 88 1.84 -9.18 13.40
CA PHE A 88 2.72 -8.35 12.59
C PHE A 88 1.94 -7.51 11.57
N ASN A 89 0.76 -7.06 11.92
CA ASN A 89 -0.02 -6.17 11.06
C ASN A 89 0.72 -4.86 10.84
N VAL A 90 0.51 -4.26 9.67
CA VAL A 90 1.04 -2.93 9.37
C VAL A 90 -0.09 -1.91 9.41
N LYS A 91 0.27 -0.64 9.60
CA LYS A 91 -0.73 0.43 9.62
C LYS A 91 -1.31 0.63 8.23
N SER A 92 -2.63 0.80 8.15
CA SER A 92 -3.31 1.23 6.93
C SER A 92 -3.64 2.72 7.03
N TYR A 93 -3.71 3.37 5.88
CA TYR A 93 -3.99 4.81 5.78
C TYR A 93 -5.20 5.02 4.90
N GLN A 94 -5.95 6.08 5.16
CA GLN A 94 -7.03 6.46 4.26
C GLN A 94 -6.43 7.01 2.96
N ALA A 95 -6.92 6.53 1.84
CA ALA A 95 -6.43 6.91 0.53
C ALA A 95 -7.62 7.20 -0.39
N ARG A 96 -7.46 8.21 -1.24
CA ARG A 96 -8.47 8.55 -2.23
C ARG A 96 -7.83 9.16 -3.47
N VAL A 97 -8.59 9.18 -4.57
CA VAL A 97 -8.22 9.91 -5.77
C VAL A 97 -9.24 11.04 -5.93
N ASN A 98 -8.74 12.26 -5.98
CA ASN A 98 -9.58 13.46 -6.09
C ASN A 98 -9.12 14.26 -7.30
N SER A 99 -9.96 14.33 -8.35
CA SER A 99 -9.63 15.00 -9.61
C SER A 99 -8.31 14.50 -10.20
N GLY A 100 -8.09 13.19 -10.15
CA GLY A 100 -6.88 12.56 -10.69
C GLY A 100 -5.66 12.63 -9.79
N ILE A 101 -5.78 13.23 -8.61
CA ILE A 101 -4.67 13.36 -7.65
C ILE A 101 -4.84 12.38 -6.50
N VAL A 102 -3.81 11.60 -6.24
CA VAL A 102 -3.77 10.66 -5.11
C VAL A 102 -3.54 11.44 -3.83
N GLU A 103 -4.43 11.21 -2.84
CA GLU A 103 -4.35 11.88 -1.55
C GLU A 103 -4.37 10.83 -0.44
N ILE A 104 -3.52 11.02 0.56
CA ILE A 104 -3.37 10.10 1.70
C ILE A 104 -3.54 10.88 2.99
N SER A 105 -4.27 10.29 3.94
CA SER A 105 -4.41 10.84 5.28
C SER A 105 -3.65 9.98 6.27
N ALA A 106 -2.72 10.59 6.96
CA ALA A 106 -1.95 9.92 7.99
C ALA A 106 -2.73 9.87 9.33
#